data_cbee80a43fa6ba838434286a0cb620b8
#
_entry.id   cbee80a43fa6ba838434286a0cb620b8
#
_cell.length_a   1.000
_cell.length_b   1.000
_cell.length_c   1.000
_cell.angle_alpha   90.00
_cell.angle_beta   90.00
_cell.angle_gamma   90.00
#
_symmetry.space_group_name_H-M   'P 1'
#
loop_
_entity.id
_entity.type
_entity.pdbx_description
1 polymer ?
#
loop_
_entity_poly.entity_id
_entity_poly.type
_entity_poly.pdbx_seq_one_letter_code
_entity_poly.pdbx_strand_id
1 'polypeptide(L)'
;LNYEYPVRLDFFDTELDSIRFFDAETQESIDNVESIQLLPVKDVLFSLEEQQAVLPQIQADLEKRVKKIKDDETQEQVMKGMTDHLERLQHGDPMQYHLAYLEYRDTKGTTLVDYLADDGTLIINELDRIQNRERQSIEEDLFWIEQEMTKGNLLPGLSIKVEATEQIKNAKQPKIYCSVIQRGLGKL
;
A
#
# COMPACT_ATOMS: atom_id res chain seq x y z
N LEU A 1 14.17 -3.98 -10.41
CA LEU A 1 14.90 -5.23 -10.65
C LEU A 1 16.20 -5.20 -9.86
N ASN A 2 16.48 -6.25 -9.08
CA ASN A 2 17.65 -6.29 -8.18
C ASN A 2 18.92 -6.79 -8.86
N TYR A 3 18.80 -7.28 -10.06
CA TYR A 3 19.90 -7.89 -10.81
C TYR A 3 20.04 -7.22 -12.17
N GLU A 4 21.27 -7.14 -12.66
CA GLU A 4 21.61 -6.57 -13.97
C GLU A 4 21.02 -7.42 -15.11
N TYR A 5 21.01 -8.73 -14.94
CA TYR A 5 20.47 -9.69 -15.89
C TYR A 5 19.23 -10.39 -15.35
N PRO A 6 18.29 -10.78 -16.21
CA PRO A 6 17.15 -11.59 -15.80
C PRO A 6 17.60 -12.98 -15.34
N VAL A 7 16.77 -13.57 -14.48
CA VAL A 7 17.04 -14.88 -13.87
C VAL A 7 16.08 -15.91 -14.44
N ARG A 8 16.61 -17.07 -14.81
CA ARG A 8 15.85 -18.25 -15.21
C ARG A 8 15.90 -19.28 -14.10
N LEU A 9 14.75 -19.75 -13.69
CA LEU A 9 14.59 -20.87 -12.76
C LEU A 9 14.14 -22.08 -13.58
N ASP A 10 14.95 -23.11 -13.60
CA ASP A 10 14.61 -24.35 -14.26
C ASP A 10 14.13 -25.35 -13.23
N PHE A 11 12.96 -25.92 -13.47
CA PHE A 11 12.35 -26.90 -12.60
C PHE A 11 12.28 -28.26 -13.28
N PHE A 12 12.61 -29.29 -12.53
CA PHE A 12 12.28 -30.68 -12.87
C PHE A 12 11.13 -31.11 -11.95
N ASP A 13 9.95 -31.22 -12.51
CA ASP A 13 8.69 -31.36 -11.79
C ASP A 13 8.51 -30.25 -10.75
N THR A 14 8.59 -30.53 -9.46
CA THR A 14 8.50 -29.57 -8.35
C THR A 14 9.84 -29.15 -7.75
N GLU A 15 10.94 -29.77 -8.20
CA GLU A 15 12.28 -29.50 -7.71
C GLU A 15 13.00 -28.46 -8.57
N LEU A 16 13.66 -27.49 -7.92
CA LEU A 16 14.48 -26.48 -8.60
C LEU A 16 15.81 -27.13 -9.00
N ASP A 17 16.00 -27.32 -10.29
CA ASP A 17 17.21 -27.96 -10.87
C ASP A 17 18.35 -26.97 -11.01
N SER A 18 18.08 -25.78 -11.55
CA SER A 18 19.10 -24.75 -11.71
C SER A 18 18.56 -23.32 -11.66
N ILE A 19 19.45 -22.40 -11.25
CA ILE A 19 19.22 -20.96 -11.27
C ILE A 19 20.29 -20.32 -12.13
N ARG A 20 19.90 -19.57 -13.17
CA ARG A 20 20.85 -19.00 -14.14
C ARG A 20 20.54 -17.55 -14.47
N PHE A 21 21.58 -16.73 -14.57
CA PHE A 21 21.45 -15.46 -15.29
C PHE A 21 21.49 -15.72 -16.80
N PHE A 22 20.72 -14.99 -17.56
CA PHE A 22 20.68 -15.11 -19.01
C PHE A 22 20.56 -13.74 -19.68
N ASP A 23 21.06 -13.65 -20.90
CA ASP A 23 20.88 -12.48 -21.74
C ASP A 23 19.47 -12.48 -22.36
N ALA A 24 18.74 -11.38 -22.19
CA ALA A 24 17.35 -11.28 -22.65
C ALA A 24 17.21 -11.26 -24.20
N GLU A 25 18.24 -10.79 -24.91
CA GLU A 25 18.22 -10.67 -26.36
C GLU A 25 18.64 -11.98 -27.03
N THR A 26 19.76 -12.55 -26.59
CA THR A 26 20.31 -13.79 -27.16
C THR A 26 19.72 -15.06 -26.57
N GLN A 27 19.10 -14.98 -25.40
CA GLN A 27 18.60 -16.09 -24.60
C GLN A 27 19.70 -17.05 -24.12
N GLU A 28 20.97 -16.69 -24.26
CA GLU A 28 22.10 -17.48 -23.80
C GLU A 28 22.30 -17.36 -22.28
N SER A 29 22.68 -18.47 -21.65
CA SER A 29 23.01 -18.44 -20.22
C SER A 29 24.36 -17.76 -20.01
N ILE A 30 24.39 -16.84 -19.03
CA ILE A 30 25.58 -16.08 -18.66
C ILE A 30 26.32 -16.80 -17.54
N ASP A 31 25.62 -17.09 -16.43
CA ASP A 31 26.22 -17.70 -15.24
C ASP A 31 25.20 -18.49 -14.44
N ASN A 32 25.67 -19.53 -13.74
CA ASN A 32 24.88 -20.31 -12.81
C ASN A 32 25.11 -19.80 -11.38
N VAL A 33 24.03 -19.73 -10.59
CA VAL A 33 24.10 -19.30 -9.20
C VAL A 33 23.39 -20.30 -8.29
N GLU A 34 23.86 -20.44 -7.07
CA GLU A 34 23.30 -21.40 -6.10
C GLU A 34 22.03 -20.86 -5.44
N SER A 35 21.91 -19.53 -5.32
CA SER A 35 20.76 -18.88 -4.70
C SER A 35 20.54 -17.48 -5.24
N ILE A 36 19.29 -17.02 -5.16
CA ILE A 36 18.91 -15.63 -5.45
C ILE A 36 17.98 -15.11 -4.37
N GLN A 37 17.98 -13.80 -4.20
CA GLN A 37 17.03 -13.12 -3.36
C GLN A 37 15.90 -12.54 -4.22
N LEU A 38 14.69 -13.05 -4.03
CA LEU A 38 13.50 -12.50 -4.66
C LEU A 38 12.89 -11.44 -3.76
N LEU A 39 12.78 -10.22 -4.27
CA LEU A 39 12.04 -9.18 -3.59
C LEU A 39 10.57 -9.19 -4.03
N PRO A 40 9.65 -8.80 -3.14
CA PRO A 40 8.25 -8.64 -3.50
C PRO A 40 8.09 -7.63 -4.64
N VAL A 41 7.20 -7.93 -5.58
CA VAL A 41 6.84 -7.00 -6.67
C VAL A 41 5.90 -5.89 -6.18
N LYS A 42 5.23 -6.14 -5.06
CA LYS A 42 4.27 -5.19 -4.45
C LYS A 42 4.87 -4.58 -3.19
N ASP A 43 4.59 -3.30 -2.98
CA ASP A 43 5.03 -2.55 -1.80
C ASP A 43 4.35 -3.03 -0.51
N VAL A 44 3.19 -3.65 -0.64
CA VAL A 44 2.44 -4.23 0.47
C VAL A 44 2.18 -5.70 0.23
N LEU A 45 2.62 -6.50 1.18
CA LEU A 45 2.31 -7.92 1.23
C LEU A 45 1.09 -8.11 2.14
N PHE A 46 0.07 -8.74 1.58
CA PHE A 46 -1.16 -9.08 2.27
C PHE A 46 -1.33 -10.59 2.14
N SER A 47 -0.90 -11.33 3.15
CA SER A 47 -0.94 -12.79 3.10
C SER A 47 -2.38 -13.31 2.99
N LEU A 48 -2.55 -14.54 2.53
CA LEU A 48 -3.87 -15.18 2.46
C LEU A 48 -4.56 -15.19 3.83
N GLU A 49 -3.81 -15.49 4.89
CA GLU A 49 -4.32 -15.51 6.26
C GLU A 49 -4.81 -14.13 6.71
N GLU A 50 -4.03 -13.09 6.46
CA GLU A 50 -4.42 -11.70 6.73
C GLU A 50 -5.65 -11.28 5.92
N GLN A 51 -5.72 -11.64 4.63
CA GLN A 51 -6.87 -11.35 3.78
C GLN A 51 -8.14 -12.02 4.32
N GLN A 52 -8.05 -13.27 4.71
CA GLN A 52 -9.19 -14.01 5.29
C GLN A 52 -9.61 -13.46 6.66
N ALA A 53 -8.66 -13.00 7.47
CA ALA A 53 -8.94 -12.43 8.79
C ALA A 53 -9.77 -11.14 8.73
N VAL A 54 -9.61 -10.33 7.68
CA VAL A 54 -10.33 -9.05 7.53
C VAL A 54 -11.71 -9.19 6.89
N LEU A 55 -12.01 -10.33 6.24
CA LEU A 55 -13.27 -10.56 5.52
C LEU A 55 -14.53 -10.28 6.36
N PRO A 56 -14.65 -10.78 7.61
CA PRO A 56 -15.88 -10.57 8.39
C PRO A 56 -16.18 -9.10 8.65
N GLN A 57 -15.15 -8.29 8.88
CA GLN A 57 -15.30 -6.87 9.12
C GLN A 57 -15.71 -6.12 7.85
N ILE A 58 -15.08 -6.44 6.71
CA ILE A 58 -15.42 -5.88 5.41
C ILE A 58 -16.89 -6.20 5.05
N GLN A 59 -17.31 -7.45 5.27
CA GLN A 59 -18.69 -7.88 5.03
C GLN A 59 -19.69 -7.11 5.90
N ALA A 60 -19.39 -6.95 7.18
CA ALA A 60 -20.24 -6.19 8.10
C ALA A 60 -20.38 -4.71 7.69
N ASP A 61 -19.30 -4.10 7.21
CA ASP A 61 -19.32 -2.72 6.75
C ASP A 61 -20.03 -2.58 5.40
N LEU A 62 -19.91 -3.56 4.51
CA LEU A 62 -20.70 -3.63 3.29
C LEU A 62 -22.21 -3.68 3.57
N GLU A 63 -22.62 -4.57 4.48
CA GLU A 63 -24.04 -4.67 4.86
C GLU A 63 -24.59 -3.36 5.43
N LYS A 64 -23.82 -2.67 6.28
CA LYS A 64 -24.19 -1.37 6.83
C LYS A 64 -24.34 -0.32 5.72
N ARG A 65 -23.47 -0.34 4.72
CA ARG A 65 -23.54 0.56 3.58
C ARG A 65 -24.78 0.29 2.74
N VAL A 66 -24.96 -0.95 2.32
CA VAL A 66 -26.09 -1.35 1.46
C VAL A 66 -27.43 -0.95 2.07
N LYS A 67 -27.62 -1.13 3.39
CA LYS A 67 -28.83 -0.72 4.10
C LYS A 67 -29.11 0.80 4.08
N LYS A 68 -28.09 1.63 3.82
CA LYS A 68 -28.22 3.09 3.74
C LYS A 68 -28.50 3.60 2.33
N ILE A 69 -28.28 2.80 1.32
CA ILE A 69 -28.52 3.15 -0.09
C ILE A 69 -30.02 3.00 -0.34
N LYS A 70 -30.64 4.07 -0.84
CA LYS A 70 -32.10 4.10 -1.13
C LYS A 70 -32.43 3.74 -2.57
N ASP A 71 -31.43 3.84 -3.45
CA ASP A 71 -31.58 3.59 -4.86
C ASP A 71 -31.19 2.15 -5.16
N ASP A 72 -32.12 1.39 -5.74
CA ASP A 72 -31.94 -0.06 -5.97
C ASP A 72 -30.82 -0.35 -6.98
N GLU A 73 -30.67 0.49 -8.03
CA GLU A 73 -29.62 0.33 -9.05
C GLU A 73 -28.22 0.54 -8.44
N THR A 74 -28.06 1.59 -7.65
CA THR A 74 -26.81 1.85 -6.90
C THR A 74 -26.52 0.74 -5.89
N GLN A 75 -27.56 0.21 -5.23
CA GLN A 75 -27.41 -0.90 -4.28
C GLN A 75 -26.88 -2.16 -4.98
N GLU A 76 -27.48 -2.52 -6.12
CA GLU A 76 -27.04 -3.68 -6.91
C GLU A 76 -25.60 -3.51 -7.42
N GLN A 77 -25.24 -2.33 -7.92
CA GLN A 77 -23.89 -2.02 -8.39
C GLN A 77 -22.85 -2.17 -7.28
N VAL A 78 -23.12 -1.62 -6.07
CA VAL A 78 -22.23 -1.75 -4.92
C VAL A 78 -22.09 -3.21 -4.49
N MET A 79 -23.19 -3.94 -4.41
CA MET A 79 -23.15 -5.36 -4.06
C MET A 79 -22.32 -6.18 -5.05
N LYS A 80 -22.52 -5.97 -6.33
CA LYS A 80 -21.78 -6.69 -7.38
C LYS A 80 -20.27 -6.40 -7.31
N GLY A 81 -19.88 -5.14 -7.24
CA GLY A 81 -18.46 -4.75 -7.14
C GLY A 81 -17.79 -5.32 -5.91
N MET A 82 -18.43 -5.21 -4.75
CA MET A 82 -17.87 -5.70 -3.50
C MET A 82 -17.86 -7.23 -3.40
N THR A 83 -18.81 -7.94 -4.03
CA THR A 83 -18.80 -9.42 -4.04
C THR A 83 -17.54 -9.94 -4.76
N ASP A 84 -17.19 -9.38 -5.91
CA ASP A 84 -15.95 -9.75 -6.60
C ASP A 84 -14.70 -9.52 -5.73
N HIS A 85 -14.65 -8.39 -5.01
CA HIS A 85 -13.55 -8.10 -4.07
C HIS A 85 -13.48 -9.12 -2.92
N LEU A 86 -14.61 -9.48 -2.32
CA LEU A 86 -14.66 -10.46 -1.22
C LEU A 86 -14.25 -11.85 -1.69
N GLU A 87 -14.67 -12.27 -2.87
CA GLU A 87 -14.26 -13.55 -3.47
C GLU A 87 -12.74 -13.60 -3.70
N ARG A 88 -12.16 -12.53 -4.25
CA ARG A 88 -10.71 -12.41 -4.45
C ARG A 88 -9.93 -12.45 -3.15
N LEU A 89 -10.39 -11.70 -2.12
CA LEU A 89 -9.80 -11.74 -0.80
C LEU A 89 -9.84 -13.15 -0.18
N GLN A 90 -10.94 -13.86 -0.36
CA GLN A 90 -11.11 -15.21 0.16
C GLN A 90 -10.12 -16.21 -0.46
N HIS A 91 -9.80 -16.05 -1.74
CA HIS A 91 -8.89 -16.93 -2.48
C HIS A 91 -7.43 -16.46 -2.44
N GLY A 92 -7.15 -15.27 -1.89
CA GLY A 92 -5.82 -14.71 -1.88
C GLY A 92 -5.36 -14.15 -3.22
N ASP A 93 -6.31 -13.87 -4.11
CA ASP A 93 -6.02 -13.35 -5.43
C ASP A 93 -5.47 -11.91 -5.38
N PRO A 94 -4.60 -11.53 -6.31
CA PRO A 94 -4.11 -10.17 -6.41
C PRO A 94 -5.27 -9.18 -6.59
N MET A 95 -5.31 -8.16 -5.73
CA MET A 95 -6.36 -7.14 -5.78
C MET A 95 -5.82 -5.82 -6.28
N GLN A 96 -6.62 -5.11 -7.07
CA GLN A 96 -6.29 -3.77 -7.54
C GLN A 96 -6.24 -2.75 -6.39
N TYR A 97 -7.14 -2.90 -5.41
CA TYR A 97 -7.33 -1.96 -4.31
C TYR A 97 -6.89 -2.51 -2.95
N HIS A 98 -5.89 -3.42 -2.93
CA HIS A 98 -5.43 -4.05 -1.69
C HIS A 98 -5.00 -3.05 -0.62
N LEU A 99 -4.47 -1.88 -0.99
CA LEU A 99 -4.09 -0.81 -0.06
C LEU A 99 -5.29 -0.27 0.74
N ALA A 100 -6.48 -0.22 0.12
CA ALA A 100 -7.69 0.25 0.77
C ALA A 100 -8.14 -0.64 1.94
N TYR A 101 -7.70 -1.89 1.97
CA TYR A 101 -8.05 -2.83 3.03
C TYR A 101 -7.02 -2.92 4.16
N LEU A 102 -5.92 -2.16 4.06
CA LEU A 102 -4.90 -2.12 5.12
C LEU A 102 -5.43 -1.62 6.46
N GLU A 103 -6.44 -0.74 6.45
CA GLU A 103 -7.05 -0.24 7.68
C GLU A 103 -7.79 -1.31 8.50
N TYR A 104 -8.18 -2.41 7.84
CA TYR A 104 -8.77 -3.55 8.53
C TYR A 104 -7.74 -4.45 9.23
N ARG A 105 -6.44 -4.19 9.03
CA ARG A 105 -5.37 -4.95 9.71
C ARG A 105 -5.14 -4.38 11.11
N ASP A 106 -4.92 -5.25 12.06
CA ASP A 106 -4.54 -4.88 13.43
C ASP A 106 -3.12 -4.28 13.56
N THR A 107 -2.34 -4.31 12.48
CA THR A 107 -0.97 -3.84 12.49
C THR A 107 -0.88 -2.41 11.94
N LYS A 108 -0.29 -1.50 12.73
CA LYS A 108 0.09 -0.18 12.21
C LYS A 108 1.08 -0.35 11.07
N GLY A 109 0.82 0.33 9.97
CA GLY A 109 1.78 0.43 8.86
C GLY A 109 3.10 1.02 9.35
N THR A 110 4.21 0.52 8.80
CA THR A 110 5.55 1.05 9.05
C THR A 110 5.82 2.19 8.07
N THR A 111 6.38 3.29 8.55
CA THR A 111 6.73 4.47 7.75
C THR A 111 8.26 4.61 7.65
N LEU A 112 8.74 5.49 6.75
CA LEU A 112 10.17 5.76 6.64
C LEU A 112 10.78 6.30 7.95
N VAL A 113 9.97 6.96 8.78
CA VAL A 113 10.41 7.49 10.08
C VAL A 113 10.76 6.36 11.05
N ASP A 114 10.08 5.22 10.95
CA ASP A 114 10.30 4.06 11.82
C ASP A 114 11.64 3.34 11.53
N TYR A 115 12.24 3.59 10.36
CA TYR A 115 13.57 3.07 9.99
C TYR A 115 14.72 3.98 10.42
N LEU A 116 14.44 5.17 10.99
CA LEU A 116 15.50 6.01 11.49
C LEU A 116 16.13 5.41 12.76
N ALA A 117 17.46 5.41 12.80
CA ALA A 117 18.20 5.01 14.00
C ALA A 117 17.82 5.91 15.20
N ASP A 118 17.89 5.37 16.41
CA ASP A 118 17.52 6.11 17.63
C ASP A 118 18.38 7.36 17.85
N ASP A 119 19.66 7.32 17.40
CA ASP A 119 20.63 8.42 17.42
C ASP A 119 20.58 9.30 16.15
N GLY A 120 19.66 8.99 15.23
CA GLY A 120 19.45 9.75 13.99
C GLY A 120 18.88 11.14 14.24
N THR A 121 18.95 11.99 13.22
CA THR A 121 18.34 13.33 13.23
C THR A 121 17.41 13.48 12.05
N LEU A 122 16.20 13.93 12.29
CA LEU A 122 15.21 14.22 11.24
C LEU A 122 15.39 15.66 10.76
N ILE A 123 15.80 15.83 9.50
CA ILE A 123 15.93 17.14 8.86
C ILE A 123 14.69 17.41 8.03
N ILE A 124 13.92 18.42 8.41
CA ILE A 124 12.69 18.84 7.75
C ILE A 124 12.96 20.10 6.94
N ASN A 125 12.88 19.98 5.62
CA ASN A 125 13.08 21.11 4.73
C ASN A 125 11.72 21.67 4.26
N GLU A 126 11.48 22.97 4.49
CA GLU A 126 10.26 23.66 4.07
C GLU A 126 8.98 23.02 4.61
N LEU A 127 8.79 22.95 5.92
CA LEU A 127 7.62 22.36 6.58
C LEU A 127 6.30 22.85 6.00
N ASP A 128 6.17 24.15 5.68
CA ASP A 128 4.96 24.71 5.09
C ASP A 128 4.63 24.08 3.72
N ARG A 129 5.64 23.72 2.93
CA ARG A 129 5.44 23.02 1.66
C ARG A 129 4.98 21.57 1.88
N ILE A 130 5.53 20.89 2.88
CA ILE A 130 5.11 19.54 3.27
C ILE A 130 3.63 19.57 3.65
N GLN A 131 3.23 20.48 4.55
CA GLN A 131 1.85 20.61 5.00
C GLN A 131 0.88 21.00 3.88
N ASN A 132 1.30 21.87 2.97
CA ASN A 132 0.48 22.24 1.80
C ASN A 132 0.30 21.07 0.85
N ARG A 133 1.37 20.32 0.56
CA ARG A 133 1.30 19.14 -0.30
C ARG A 133 0.47 18.03 0.33
N GLU A 134 0.60 17.85 1.65
CA GLU A 134 -0.21 16.89 2.39
C GLU A 134 -1.71 17.20 2.28
N ARG A 135 -2.13 18.44 2.51
CA ARG A 135 -3.52 18.87 2.36
C ARG A 135 -4.04 18.62 0.95
N GLN A 136 -3.29 19.04 -0.06
CA GLN A 136 -3.64 18.80 -1.46
C GLN A 136 -3.78 17.30 -1.75
N SER A 137 -2.86 16.48 -1.24
CA SER A 137 -2.88 15.04 -1.42
C SER A 137 -4.09 14.39 -0.76
N ILE A 138 -4.49 14.87 0.43
CA ILE A 138 -5.70 14.41 1.12
C ILE A 138 -6.95 14.75 0.32
N GLU A 139 -7.04 15.96 -0.23
CA GLU A 139 -8.17 16.38 -1.09
C GLU A 139 -8.25 15.53 -2.36
N GLU A 140 -7.11 15.27 -3.03
CA GLU A 140 -7.03 14.39 -4.20
C GLU A 140 -7.49 12.96 -3.87
N ASP A 141 -7.08 12.42 -2.71
CA ASP A 141 -7.44 11.08 -2.25
C ASP A 141 -8.92 10.96 -1.91
N LEU A 142 -9.47 11.95 -1.18
CA LEU A 142 -10.89 11.99 -0.85
C LEU A 142 -11.75 12.02 -2.11
N PHE A 143 -11.35 12.82 -3.12
CA PHE A 143 -12.05 12.87 -4.41
C PHE A 143 -12.00 11.50 -5.11
N TRP A 144 -10.83 10.85 -5.15
CA TRP A 144 -10.67 9.54 -5.75
C TRP A 144 -11.49 8.45 -5.01
N ILE A 145 -11.45 8.45 -3.68
CA ILE A 145 -12.22 7.53 -2.84
C ILE A 145 -13.72 7.70 -3.13
N GLU A 146 -14.22 8.93 -3.22
CA GLU A 146 -15.63 9.22 -3.51
C GLU A 146 -16.05 8.65 -4.87
N GLN A 147 -15.19 8.80 -5.91
CA GLN A 147 -15.43 8.23 -7.22
C GLN A 147 -15.50 6.69 -7.19
N GLU A 148 -14.55 6.06 -6.51
CA GLU A 148 -14.52 4.60 -6.42
C GLU A 148 -15.63 4.04 -5.53
N MET A 149 -16.04 4.78 -4.51
CA MET A 149 -17.23 4.46 -3.71
C MET A 149 -18.52 4.50 -4.54
N THR A 150 -18.65 5.48 -5.43
CA THR A 150 -19.81 5.60 -6.32
C THR A 150 -19.90 4.44 -7.31
N LYS A 151 -18.75 3.94 -7.77
CA LYS A 151 -18.65 2.75 -8.64
C LYS A 151 -18.86 1.43 -7.88
N GLY A 152 -18.93 1.45 -6.55
CA GLY A 152 -19.03 0.25 -5.72
C GLY A 152 -17.71 -0.48 -5.45
N ASN A 153 -16.58 0.13 -5.79
CA ASN A 153 -15.25 -0.48 -5.64
C ASN A 153 -14.64 -0.32 -4.25
N LEU A 154 -15.10 0.65 -3.48
CA LEU A 154 -14.59 0.92 -2.13
C LEU A 154 -15.72 1.12 -1.12
N LEU A 155 -15.44 0.81 0.14
CA LEU A 155 -16.30 1.13 1.28
C LEU A 155 -15.99 2.54 1.83
N PRO A 156 -16.97 3.23 2.44
CA PRO A 156 -16.75 4.52 3.08
C PRO A 156 -15.88 4.38 4.33
N GLY A 157 -15.11 5.45 4.62
CA GLY A 157 -14.27 5.53 5.81
C GLY A 157 -12.86 4.96 5.66
N LEU A 158 -12.50 4.52 4.46
CA LEU A 158 -11.14 4.07 4.19
C LEU A 158 -10.20 5.26 3.98
N SER A 159 -9.01 5.18 4.56
CA SER A 159 -7.88 6.08 4.33
C SER A 159 -6.75 5.31 3.67
N ILE A 160 -6.07 5.91 2.71
CA ILE A 160 -5.01 5.23 1.96
C ILE A 160 -3.63 5.72 2.38
N LYS A 161 -3.57 6.83 3.11
CA LYS A 161 -2.32 7.51 3.44
C LYS A 161 -2.19 7.80 4.92
N VAL A 162 -0.94 7.80 5.36
CA VAL A 162 -0.53 8.26 6.68
C VAL A 162 -0.05 9.71 6.55
N GLU A 163 -0.52 10.59 7.44
CA GLU A 163 -0.16 12.01 7.41
C GLU A 163 1.32 12.21 7.77
N ALA A 164 2.10 12.77 6.85
CA ALA A 164 3.53 13.04 7.05
C ALA A 164 3.77 14.01 8.22
N THR A 165 2.90 15.00 8.38
CA THR A 165 2.97 15.95 9.49
C THR A 165 2.82 15.25 10.85
N GLU A 166 1.91 14.29 10.95
CA GLU A 166 1.75 13.49 12.16
C GLU A 166 2.97 12.60 12.43
N GLN A 167 3.54 11.99 11.40
CA GLN A 167 4.77 11.20 11.52
C GLN A 167 5.95 12.05 11.99
N ILE A 168 6.13 13.23 11.40
CA ILE A 168 7.15 14.18 11.83
C ILE A 168 6.97 14.56 13.31
N LYS A 169 5.74 14.86 13.72
CA LYS A 169 5.40 15.23 15.10
C LYS A 169 5.75 14.12 16.09
N ASN A 170 5.37 12.89 15.77
CA ASN A 170 5.50 11.72 16.63
C ASN A 170 6.90 11.09 16.61
N ALA A 171 7.77 11.47 15.66
CA ALA A 171 9.15 11.01 15.62
C ALA A 171 9.88 11.32 16.92
N LYS A 172 10.60 10.34 17.48
CA LYS A 172 11.37 10.47 18.73
C LYS A 172 12.69 11.21 18.53
N GLN A 173 13.22 11.18 17.31
CA GLN A 173 14.53 11.74 16.97
C GLN A 173 14.52 13.27 17.07
N PRO A 174 15.68 13.88 17.37
CA PRO A 174 15.88 15.33 17.26
C PRO A 174 15.49 15.84 15.87
N LYS A 175 14.87 17.02 15.81
CA LYS A 175 14.35 17.60 14.58
C LYS A 175 15.07 18.91 14.27
N ILE A 176 15.53 19.05 13.01
CA ILE A 176 16.10 20.28 12.48
C ILE A 176 15.15 20.78 11.37
N TYR A 177 14.67 22.01 11.53
CA TYR A 177 13.79 22.63 10.54
C TYR A 177 14.58 23.63 9.71
N CYS A 178 14.57 23.45 8.40
CA CYS A 178 15.20 24.33 7.42
C CYS A 178 14.12 25.07 6.61
N SER A 179 14.27 26.36 6.42
CA SER A 179 13.40 27.14 5.54
C SER A 179 14.19 28.26 4.87
N VAL A 180 13.92 28.53 3.59
CA VAL A 180 14.51 29.62 2.84
C VAL A 180 13.93 30.97 3.28
N ILE A 181 12.67 31.00 3.71
CA ILE A 181 11.99 32.21 4.19
C ILE A 181 11.79 32.06 5.69
N GLN A 182 12.40 32.98 6.47
CA GLN A 182 12.23 33.00 7.92
C GLN A 182 10.78 33.38 8.27
N ARG A 183 9.90 32.42 8.33
CA ARG A 183 8.57 32.52 8.91
C ARG A 183 8.63 31.82 10.27
N GLY A 184 8.01 32.44 11.28
CA GLY A 184 7.91 31.80 12.59
C GLY A 184 7.34 30.39 12.45
N LEU A 185 7.97 29.42 13.11
CA LEU A 185 7.47 28.05 13.20
C LEU A 185 6.05 28.15 13.79
N GLY A 186 5.05 27.87 12.97
CA GLY A 186 3.69 27.68 13.45
C GLY A 186 3.70 26.58 14.53
N LYS A 187 2.74 26.64 15.45
CA LYS A 187 2.59 25.51 16.39
C LYS A 187 2.26 24.24 15.62
N LEU A 188 3.14 23.27 15.67
CA LEU A 188 2.87 21.89 15.33
C LEU A 188 1.84 21.30 16.28
#